data_9b4d3bf7733de686556ce593677ef5a2
#
_entry.id   9b4d3bf7733de686556ce593677ef5a2
#
_cell.length_a   1.000
_cell.length_b   1.000
_cell.length_c   1.000
_cell.angle_alpha   90.00
_cell.angle_beta   90.00
_cell.angle_gamma   90.00
#
_symmetry.space_group_name_H-M   'P 1'
#
loop_
_entity.id
_entity.type
_entity.pdbx_description
1 polymer ?
#
loop_
_entity_poly.entity_id
_entity_poly.type
_entity_poly.pdbx_seq_one_letter_code
_entity_poly.pdbx_strand_id
1 'polypeptide(L)'
;MSAQPQNLNVAMFIDADNAPSRKIGDVLAELASYGSVSIRRAYGNWKNPCLDPWGKVLHEHAIQPIQQFDLVKGKNATDMTMAVDAMDVLFNKPVDVFCLVSSDCDFTPLVMRLRAEGKQVVGFGERKTPEPFVNACSRFLYVDQPELTDDQVGALITHLEKSLAVEDSGLVPAPERKTCKELKGDTKLMNLLRNAVAYAESEDGWASLATVGSRIGNQASFDARNYGYPRLVDLFAAIDLFEMKRVNNHPQIRYKRRSATSVA
;
A
#
# COMPACT_ATOMS: atom_id res chain seq x y z
N MET A 1 25.20 14.33 -4.32
CA MET A 1 25.44 12.95 -3.86
C MET A 1 24.11 12.25 -3.91
N SER A 2 23.88 11.38 -4.89
CA SER A 2 22.68 10.56 -4.99
C SER A 2 22.73 9.50 -3.88
N ALA A 3 21.79 9.56 -2.95
CA ALA A 3 21.64 8.50 -1.96
C ALA A 3 21.41 7.19 -2.72
N GLN A 4 22.30 6.21 -2.54
CA GLN A 4 22.07 4.85 -3.01
C GLN A 4 20.79 4.34 -2.31
N PRO A 5 19.91 3.59 -3.01
CA PRO A 5 18.77 2.97 -2.35
C PRO A 5 19.31 2.10 -1.21
N GLN A 6 18.92 2.42 0.04
CA GLN A 6 19.26 1.61 1.18
C GLN A 6 18.58 0.26 0.99
N ASN A 7 19.37 -0.80 0.84
CA ASN A 7 18.85 -2.16 0.73
C ASN A 7 18.47 -2.63 2.14
N LEU A 8 17.21 -2.32 2.54
CA LEU A 8 16.71 -2.63 3.87
C LEU A 8 16.47 -4.14 4.04
N ASN A 9 16.63 -4.64 5.28
CA ASN A 9 16.26 -5.99 5.62
C ASN A 9 14.77 -6.08 5.94
N VAL A 10 14.05 -6.89 5.17
CA VAL A 10 12.61 -7.07 5.30
C VAL A 10 12.31 -8.44 5.91
N ALA A 11 11.42 -8.49 6.90
CA ALA A 11 10.80 -9.71 7.40
C ALA A 11 9.32 -9.74 7.07
N MET A 12 8.86 -10.80 6.40
CA MET A 12 7.48 -11.01 5.97
C MET A 12 6.82 -12.11 6.80
N PHE A 13 5.70 -11.76 7.42
CA PHE A 13 4.84 -12.60 8.24
C PHE A 13 3.47 -12.69 7.59
N ILE A 14 3.02 -13.89 7.28
CA ILE A 14 1.79 -14.14 6.53
C ILE A 14 0.83 -14.94 7.41
N ASP A 15 -0.32 -14.39 7.66
CA ASP A 15 -1.46 -15.08 8.22
C ASP A 15 -2.15 -15.89 7.10
N ALA A 16 -1.77 -17.16 6.94
CA ALA A 16 -2.23 -17.98 5.83
C ALA A 16 -3.73 -18.37 5.94
N ASP A 17 -4.29 -18.33 7.14
CA ASP A 17 -5.71 -18.59 7.36
C ASP A 17 -6.60 -17.46 6.78
N ASN A 18 -6.08 -16.23 6.72
CA ASN A 18 -6.82 -15.03 6.30
C ASN A 18 -6.24 -14.32 5.07
N ALA A 19 -5.11 -14.78 4.52
CA ALA A 19 -4.49 -14.17 3.34
C ALA A 19 -4.67 -15.02 2.07
N PRO A 20 -4.92 -14.40 0.91
CA PRO A 20 -5.05 -15.14 -0.35
C PRO A 20 -3.67 -15.54 -0.91
N SER A 21 -3.40 -16.85 -1.01
CA SER A 21 -2.13 -17.40 -1.50
C SER A 21 -1.75 -16.88 -2.90
N ARG A 22 -2.73 -16.69 -3.79
CA ARG A 22 -2.53 -16.21 -5.18
C ARG A 22 -1.91 -14.82 -5.29
N LYS A 23 -1.98 -14.00 -4.23
CA LYS A 23 -1.48 -12.61 -4.22
C LYS A 23 -0.08 -12.46 -3.64
N ILE A 24 0.54 -13.54 -3.20
CA ILE A 24 1.88 -13.49 -2.56
C ILE A 24 2.98 -13.05 -3.54
N GLY A 25 2.87 -13.42 -4.81
CA GLY A 25 3.79 -12.92 -5.84
C GLY A 25 3.77 -11.39 -5.94
N ASP A 26 2.58 -10.78 -5.94
CA ASP A 26 2.41 -9.32 -5.97
C ASP A 26 2.98 -8.66 -4.70
N VAL A 27 2.76 -9.26 -3.53
CA VAL A 27 3.32 -8.80 -2.25
C VAL A 27 4.83 -8.81 -2.29
N LEU A 28 5.46 -9.89 -2.77
CA LEU A 28 6.92 -10.00 -2.86
C LEU A 28 7.50 -9.02 -3.88
N ALA A 29 6.84 -8.81 -5.02
CA ALA A 29 7.25 -7.81 -6.01
C ALA A 29 7.24 -6.40 -5.43
N GLU A 30 6.23 -6.07 -4.63
CA GLU A 30 6.17 -4.79 -3.93
C GLU A 30 7.26 -4.64 -2.87
N LEU A 31 7.49 -5.68 -2.06
CA LEU A 31 8.52 -5.67 -1.03
C LEU A 31 9.94 -5.54 -1.58
N ALA A 32 10.17 -5.99 -2.82
CA ALA A 32 11.46 -5.82 -3.49
C ALA A 32 11.84 -4.33 -3.67
N SER A 33 10.85 -3.41 -3.66
CA SER A 33 11.10 -1.98 -3.71
C SER A 33 11.68 -1.40 -2.41
N TYR A 34 11.53 -2.12 -1.30
CA TYR A 34 12.06 -1.73 0.03
C TYR A 34 13.46 -2.29 0.26
N GLY A 35 13.71 -3.52 -0.19
CA GLY A 35 14.99 -4.18 0.02
C GLY A 35 14.91 -5.70 -0.08
N SER A 36 15.80 -6.39 0.65
CA SER A 36 15.87 -7.84 0.63
C SER A 36 14.90 -8.46 1.64
N VAL A 37 14.00 -9.33 1.17
CA VAL A 37 13.10 -10.10 2.04
C VAL A 37 13.82 -11.32 2.55
N SER A 38 14.53 -11.16 3.69
CA SER A 38 15.40 -12.20 4.28
C SER A 38 14.63 -13.23 5.12
N ILE A 39 13.50 -12.85 5.69
CA ILE A 39 12.61 -13.73 6.46
C ILE A 39 11.26 -13.76 5.75
N ARG A 40 10.78 -14.98 5.45
CA ARG A 40 9.48 -15.24 4.80
C ARG A 40 8.81 -16.38 5.54
N ARG A 41 7.81 -16.09 6.36
CA ARG A 41 7.11 -17.08 7.17
C ARG A 41 5.61 -16.98 6.96
N ALA A 42 4.95 -18.15 6.84
CA ALA A 42 3.49 -18.24 6.76
C ALA A 42 2.98 -19.14 7.90
N TYR A 43 2.00 -18.65 8.60
CA TYR A 43 1.43 -19.25 9.80
C TYR A 43 0.05 -19.79 9.49
N GLY A 44 -0.25 -20.99 9.95
CA GLY A 44 -1.54 -21.63 9.75
C GLY A 44 -1.58 -23.06 10.21
N ASN A 45 -2.78 -23.63 10.21
CA ASN A 45 -2.96 -25.05 10.45
C ASN A 45 -2.85 -25.83 9.12
N TRP A 46 -1.63 -26.21 8.73
CA TRP A 46 -1.33 -26.88 7.46
C TRP A 46 -2.00 -28.27 7.29
N LYS A 47 -2.69 -28.76 8.32
CA LYS A 47 -3.57 -29.93 8.21
C LYS A 47 -4.97 -29.56 7.69
N ASN A 48 -5.29 -28.26 7.64
CA ASN A 48 -6.57 -27.77 7.11
C ASN A 48 -6.53 -27.81 5.57
N PRO A 49 -7.42 -28.57 4.89
CA PRO A 49 -7.47 -28.63 3.44
C PRO A 49 -7.71 -27.25 2.77
N CYS A 50 -8.27 -26.29 3.48
CA CYS A 50 -8.43 -24.92 2.97
C CYS A 50 -7.09 -24.24 2.65
N LEU A 51 -5.98 -24.70 3.25
CA LEU A 51 -4.64 -24.20 2.99
C LEU A 51 -3.88 -24.97 1.89
N ASP A 52 -4.47 -26.00 1.26
CA ASP A 52 -3.85 -26.75 0.15
C ASP A 52 -3.32 -25.83 -0.97
N PRO A 53 -4.00 -24.72 -1.37
CA PRO A 53 -3.48 -23.82 -2.39
C PRO A 53 -2.13 -23.19 -2.04
N TRP A 54 -1.77 -23.12 -0.75
CA TRP A 54 -0.49 -22.60 -0.30
C TRP A 54 0.68 -23.54 -0.59
N GLY A 55 0.47 -24.85 -0.71
CA GLY A 55 1.55 -25.82 -0.84
C GLY A 55 2.53 -25.49 -1.98
N LYS A 56 2.01 -25.15 -3.17
CA LYS A 56 2.82 -24.72 -4.32
C LYS A 56 3.49 -23.38 -4.07
N VAL A 57 2.74 -22.40 -3.55
CA VAL A 57 3.18 -21.02 -3.31
C VAL A 57 4.32 -20.96 -2.29
N LEU A 58 4.22 -21.73 -1.21
CA LEU A 58 5.27 -21.82 -0.19
C LEU A 58 6.60 -22.26 -0.79
N HIS A 59 6.57 -23.30 -1.63
CA HIS A 59 7.77 -23.83 -2.26
C HIS A 59 8.33 -22.86 -3.32
N GLU A 60 7.46 -22.35 -4.20
CA GLU A 60 7.83 -21.46 -5.31
C GLU A 60 8.52 -20.18 -4.82
N HIS A 61 8.05 -19.63 -3.69
CA HIS A 61 8.54 -18.36 -3.14
C HIS A 61 9.48 -18.52 -1.94
N ALA A 62 9.93 -19.75 -1.65
CA ALA A 62 10.79 -20.08 -0.50
C ALA A 62 10.24 -19.50 0.82
N ILE A 63 8.96 -19.73 1.10
CA ILE A 63 8.27 -19.30 2.31
C ILE A 63 8.27 -20.45 3.30
N GLN A 64 8.74 -20.20 4.51
CA GLN A 64 8.77 -21.19 5.59
C GLN A 64 7.37 -21.34 6.20
N PRO A 65 6.73 -22.53 6.12
CA PRO A 65 5.47 -22.77 6.83
C PRO A 65 5.75 -22.98 8.33
N ILE A 66 4.98 -22.29 9.16
CA ILE A 66 4.96 -22.46 10.61
C ILE A 66 3.64 -23.11 10.97
N GLN A 67 3.71 -24.36 11.48
CA GLN A 67 2.53 -25.12 11.87
C GLN A 67 1.99 -24.63 13.20
N GLN A 68 0.72 -24.28 13.23
CA GLN A 68 -0.04 -24.07 14.45
C GLN A 68 -1.25 -25.01 14.45
N PHE A 69 -1.39 -25.81 15.50
CA PHE A 69 -2.55 -26.70 15.66
C PHE A 69 -3.70 -25.95 16.36
N ASP A 70 -4.88 -26.10 15.83
CA ASP A 70 -6.11 -25.61 16.49
C ASP A 70 -6.47 -26.53 17.66
N LEU A 71 -5.94 -26.23 18.83
CA LEU A 71 -6.26 -26.98 20.05
C LEU A 71 -7.72 -26.78 20.48
N VAL A 72 -8.29 -25.59 20.16
CA VAL A 72 -9.69 -25.24 20.42
C VAL A 72 -10.16 -24.40 19.23
N LYS A 73 -11.25 -24.80 18.59
CA LYS A 73 -11.85 -24.05 17.46
C LYS A 73 -12.15 -22.60 17.83
N GLY A 74 -11.82 -21.66 16.96
CA GLY A 74 -12.13 -20.24 17.09
C GLY A 74 -11.24 -19.51 18.12
N LYS A 75 -10.05 -20.02 18.42
CA LYS A 75 -9.03 -19.32 19.19
C LYS A 75 -7.94 -18.83 18.26
N ASN A 76 -7.45 -17.62 18.52
CA ASN A 76 -6.41 -16.92 17.73
C ASN A 76 -5.00 -17.49 18.01
N ALA A 77 -4.83 -18.82 17.93
CA ALA A 77 -3.56 -19.47 18.24
C ALA A 77 -2.50 -19.16 17.16
N THR A 78 -2.91 -19.11 15.91
CA THR A 78 -2.07 -18.72 14.76
C THR A 78 -1.58 -17.29 14.92
N ASP A 79 -2.48 -16.35 15.22
CA ASP A 79 -2.17 -14.92 15.38
C ASP A 79 -1.19 -14.68 16.52
N MET A 80 -1.41 -15.37 17.66
CA MET A 80 -0.53 -15.27 18.80
C MET A 80 0.87 -15.81 18.47
N THR A 81 0.97 -16.94 17.76
CA THR A 81 2.26 -17.51 17.33
C THR A 81 2.99 -16.55 16.39
N MET A 82 2.29 -15.97 15.43
CA MET A 82 2.85 -14.98 14.52
C MET A 82 3.32 -13.71 15.27
N ALA A 83 2.53 -13.25 16.24
CA ALA A 83 2.89 -12.08 17.05
C ALA A 83 4.14 -12.34 17.92
N VAL A 84 4.24 -13.49 18.57
CA VAL A 84 5.40 -13.87 19.39
C VAL A 84 6.66 -13.98 18.52
N ASP A 85 6.56 -14.63 17.37
CA ASP A 85 7.69 -14.79 16.45
C ASP A 85 8.13 -13.44 15.84
N ALA A 86 7.20 -12.53 15.52
CA ALA A 86 7.54 -11.19 15.08
C ALA A 86 8.30 -10.40 16.16
N MET A 87 7.92 -10.56 17.43
CA MET A 87 8.63 -9.95 18.56
C MET A 87 10.02 -10.57 18.76
N ASP A 88 10.17 -11.89 18.59
CA ASP A 88 11.49 -12.55 18.64
C ASP A 88 12.40 -12.01 17.54
N VAL A 89 11.88 -11.89 16.31
CA VAL A 89 12.63 -11.31 15.18
C VAL A 89 13.00 -9.84 15.43
N LEU A 90 12.10 -9.06 16.03
CA LEU A 90 12.36 -7.65 16.37
C LEU A 90 13.62 -7.47 17.23
N PHE A 91 13.79 -8.34 18.23
CA PHE A 91 14.90 -8.20 19.20
C PHE A 91 16.15 -8.97 18.81
N ASN A 92 16.03 -10.03 17.99
CA ASN A 92 17.15 -10.93 17.70
C ASN A 92 17.68 -10.83 16.27
N LYS A 93 17.03 -10.05 15.37
CA LYS A 93 17.45 -9.94 13.97
C LYS A 93 17.57 -8.49 13.52
N PRO A 94 18.52 -8.17 12.64
CA PRO A 94 18.69 -6.81 12.11
C PRO A 94 17.66 -6.54 11.00
N VAL A 95 16.38 -6.43 11.36
CA VAL A 95 15.27 -6.16 10.45
C VAL A 95 14.89 -4.69 10.55
N ASP A 96 14.71 -4.04 9.40
CA ASP A 96 14.33 -2.64 9.26
C ASP A 96 12.85 -2.48 8.96
N VAL A 97 12.29 -3.42 8.17
CA VAL A 97 10.92 -3.40 7.68
C VAL A 97 10.21 -4.70 8.06
N PHE A 98 9.09 -4.58 8.73
CA PHE A 98 8.17 -5.68 9.01
C PHE A 98 7.00 -5.64 8.03
N CYS A 99 6.77 -6.72 7.30
CA CYS A 99 5.62 -6.89 6.44
C CYS A 99 4.62 -7.83 7.11
N LEU A 100 3.40 -7.39 7.29
CA LEU A 100 2.29 -8.19 7.81
C LEU A 100 1.24 -8.37 6.71
N VAL A 101 0.99 -9.63 6.35
CA VAL A 101 -0.03 -10.00 5.34
C VAL A 101 -1.21 -10.60 6.07
N SER A 102 -2.15 -9.77 6.45
CA SER A 102 -3.41 -10.12 7.12
C SER A 102 -4.42 -8.99 7.03
N SER A 103 -5.71 -9.33 7.17
CA SER A 103 -6.81 -8.36 7.30
C SER A 103 -7.34 -8.28 8.73
N ASP A 104 -6.69 -8.97 9.68
CA ASP A 104 -7.14 -9.02 11.07
C ASP A 104 -6.64 -7.81 11.88
N CYS A 105 -7.58 -7.10 12.51
CA CYS A 105 -7.26 -5.95 13.36
C CYS A 105 -6.63 -6.34 14.71
N ASP A 106 -6.65 -7.60 15.09
CA ASP A 106 -6.04 -8.09 16.34
C ASP A 106 -4.51 -7.94 16.30
N PHE A 107 -3.92 -7.79 15.11
CA PHE A 107 -2.51 -7.42 14.94
C PHE A 107 -2.19 -5.95 15.18
N THR A 108 -3.18 -5.09 15.42
CA THR A 108 -2.94 -3.65 15.67
C THR A 108 -1.94 -3.38 16.81
N PRO A 109 -2.03 -4.08 17.98
CA PRO A 109 -1.04 -3.91 19.05
C PRO A 109 0.38 -4.29 18.65
N LEU A 110 0.54 -5.35 17.84
CA LEU A 110 1.84 -5.75 17.29
C LEU A 110 2.43 -4.63 16.41
N VAL A 111 1.65 -4.10 15.49
CA VAL A 111 2.07 -2.98 14.61
C VAL A 111 2.50 -1.78 15.43
N MET A 112 1.72 -1.38 16.42
CA MET A 112 2.06 -0.27 17.32
C MET A 112 3.37 -0.52 18.05
N ARG A 113 3.60 -1.74 18.53
CA ARG A 113 4.85 -2.11 19.22
C ARG A 113 6.06 -2.05 18.28
N LEU A 114 5.97 -2.62 17.07
CA LEU A 114 7.04 -2.59 16.08
C LEU A 114 7.41 -1.14 15.71
N ARG A 115 6.41 -0.28 15.52
CA ARG A 115 6.63 1.14 15.22
C ARG A 115 7.23 1.91 16.38
N ALA A 116 6.87 1.58 17.61
CA ALA A 116 7.47 2.18 18.82
C ALA A 116 8.98 1.88 18.92
N GLU A 117 9.43 0.75 18.38
CA GLU A 117 10.85 0.38 18.25
C GLU A 117 11.51 0.97 16.98
N GLY A 118 10.86 1.94 16.33
CA GLY A 118 11.40 2.64 15.16
C GLY A 118 11.39 1.82 13.87
N LYS A 119 10.66 0.69 13.83
CA LYS A 119 10.58 -0.13 12.63
C LYS A 119 9.50 0.38 11.67
N GLN A 120 9.77 0.24 10.38
CA GLN A 120 8.75 0.46 9.37
C GLN A 120 7.85 -0.77 9.28
N VAL A 121 6.52 -0.55 9.26
CA VAL A 121 5.55 -1.64 9.12
C VAL A 121 4.73 -1.44 7.86
N VAL A 122 4.79 -2.42 6.95
CA VAL A 122 4.02 -2.46 5.71
C VAL A 122 2.95 -3.54 5.85
N GLY A 123 1.68 -3.13 5.80
CA GLY A 123 0.54 -4.04 5.85
C GLY A 123 0.04 -4.37 4.45
N PHE A 124 -0.39 -5.61 4.26
CA PHE A 124 -1.13 -6.07 3.09
C PHE A 124 -2.38 -6.80 3.56
N GLY A 125 -3.54 -6.40 3.04
CA GLY A 125 -4.81 -7.01 3.39
C GLY A 125 -5.90 -6.66 2.40
N GLU A 126 -7.10 -7.17 2.63
CA GLU A 126 -8.27 -6.90 1.79
C GLU A 126 -8.90 -5.54 2.14
N ARG A 127 -9.74 -5.00 1.25
CA ARG A 127 -10.46 -3.73 1.44
C ARG A 127 -11.38 -3.71 2.66
N LYS A 128 -11.81 -4.90 3.13
CA LYS A 128 -12.60 -5.06 4.36
C LYS A 128 -11.80 -4.87 5.65
N THR A 129 -10.46 -4.74 5.55
CA THR A 129 -9.57 -4.56 6.71
C THR A 129 -9.98 -3.33 7.51
N PRO A 130 -10.18 -3.46 8.84
CA PRO A 130 -10.59 -2.35 9.69
C PRO A 130 -9.58 -1.20 9.68
N GLU A 131 -10.10 0.04 9.64
CA GLU A 131 -9.29 1.27 9.62
C GLU A 131 -8.24 1.37 10.73
N PRO A 132 -8.49 0.93 11.98
CA PRO A 132 -7.47 0.99 13.03
C PRO A 132 -6.18 0.25 12.66
N PHE A 133 -6.28 -0.94 12.04
CA PHE A 133 -5.12 -1.69 11.60
C PHE A 133 -4.42 -1.01 10.41
N VAL A 134 -5.18 -0.56 9.41
CA VAL A 134 -4.66 0.19 8.26
C VAL A 134 -3.89 1.42 8.73
N ASN A 135 -4.47 2.22 9.63
CA ASN A 135 -3.88 3.46 10.14
C ASN A 135 -2.67 3.22 11.07
N ALA A 136 -2.61 2.07 11.73
CA ALA A 136 -1.47 1.70 12.54
C ALA A 136 -0.22 1.44 11.70
N CYS A 137 -0.34 0.90 10.49
CA CYS A 137 0.76 0.63 9.58
C CYS A 137 1.46 1.92 9.11
N SER A 138 2.76 1.84 8.82
CA SER A 138 3.48 2.92 8.12
C SER A 138 2.96 3.10 6.70
N ARG A 139 2.58 1.98 6.07
CA ARG A 139 1.96 1.90 4.75
C ARG A 139 1.06 0.68 4.69
N PHE A 140 -0.08 0.78 4.03
CA PHE A 140 -0.99 -0.34 3.82
C PHE A 140 -1.39 -0.43 2.34
N LEU A 141 -1.39 -1.65 1.81
CA LEU A 141 -1.73 -1.95 0.42
C LEU A 141 -2.83 -3.00 0.37
N TYR A 142 -3.84 -2.75 -0.46
CA TYR A 142 -4.93 -3.70 -0.65
C TYR A 142 -4.57 -4.74 -1.73
N VAL A 143 -4.72 -6.02 -1.38
CA VAL A 143 -4.40 -7.16 -2.27
C VAL A 143 -5.60 -7.63 -3.09
N ASP A 144 -6.82 -7.21 -2.74
CA ASP A 144 -8.08 -7.57 -3.39
C ASP A 144 -8.54 -6.49 -4.39
N GLN A 145 -7.61 -5.92 -5.16
CA GLN A 145 -8.04 -5.10 -6.29
C GLN A 145 -8.81 -5.98 -7.27
N PRO A 146 -9.97 -5.52 -7.78
CA PRO A 146 -10.74 -6.26 -8.76
C PRO A 146 -9.84 -6.55 -9.97
N GLU A 147 -9.64 -7.84 -10.27
CA GLU A 147 -9.07 -8.25 -11.55
C GLU A 147 -10.11 -7.87 -12.61
N LEU A 148 -9.68 -7.15 -13.63
CA LEU A 148 -10.55 -6.87 -14.77
C LEU A 148 -11.02 -8.21 -15.33
N THR A 149 -12.33 -8.41 -15.46
CA THR A 149 -12.87 -9.59 -16.15
C THR A 149 -12.46 -9.55 -17.63
N ASP A 150 -12.35 -10.71 -18.28
CA ASP A 150 -11.99 -10.80 -19.71
C ASP A 150 -12.86 -9.88 -20.59
N ASP A 151 -14.14 -9.70 -20.26
CA ASP A 151 -15.05 -8.75 -20.92
C ASP A 151 -14.64 -7.28 -20.71
N GLN A 152 -14.16 -6.93 -19.51
CA GLN A 152 -13.68 -5.59 -19.20
C GLN A 152 -12.31 -5.33 -19.85
N VAL A 153 -11.45 -6.36 -19.93
CA VAL A 153 -10.19 -6.32 -20.68
C VAL A 153 -10.49 -6.14 -22.17
N GLY A 154 -11.45 -6.89 -22.73
CA GLY A 154 -11.88 -6.77 -24.11
C GLY A 154 -12.45 -5.39 -24.46
N ALA A 155 -13.30 -4.83 -23.58
CA ALA A 155 -13.84 -3.48 -23.73
C ALA A 155 -12.73 -2.41 -23.63
N LEU A 156 -11.76 -2.61 -22.74
CA LEU A 156 -10.61 -1.71 -22.57
C LEU A 156 -9.67 -1.76 -23.79
N ILE A 157 -9.40 -2.96 -24.32
CA ILE A 157 -8.59 -3.15 -25.54
C ILE A 157 -9.29 -2.46 -26.72
N THR A 158 -10.60 -2.65 -26.90
CA THR A 158 -11.37 -2.00 -27.97
C THR A 158 -11.38 -0.48 -27.84
N HIS A 159 -11.42 0.02 -26.61
CA HIS A 159 -11.34 1.49 -26.35
C HIS A 159 -9.92 2.01 -26.57
N LEU A 160 -8.89 1.23 -26.23
CA LEU A 160 -7.47 1.56 -26.48
C LEU A 160 -7.14 1.52 -27.99
N GLU A 161 -7.63 0.52 -28.73
CA GLU A 161 -7.47 0.44 -30.18
C GLU A 161 -8.10 1.64 -30.91
N LYS A 162 -9.24 2.13 -30.41
CA LYS A 162 -9.85 3.38 -30.88
C LYS A 162 -9.06 4.64 -30.51
N SER A 163 -8.32 4.61 -29.41
CA SER A 163 -7.48 5.71 -28.94
C SER A 163 -6.06 5.66 -29.53
N LEU A 164 -5.60 4.48 -29.95
CA LEU A 164 -4.27 4.24 -30.55
C LEU A 164 -4.16 4.64 -32.03
N ALA A 165 -5.21 5.19 -32.61
CA ALA A 165 -5.07 5.93 -33.87
C ALA A 165 -4.27 7.25 -33.74
N VAL A 166 -3.79 7.59 -32.49
CA VAL A 166 -2.91 8.73 -32.21
C VAL A 166 -1.87 8.30 -31.14
N GLU A 167 -0.65 8.02 -31.61
CA GLU A 167 0.66 7.98 -30.94
C GLU A 167 0.90 7.13 -29.67
N ASP A 168 1.69 6.08 -29.91
CA ASP A 168 2.81 5.44 -29.17
C ASP A 168 3.10 5.87 -27.74
N SER A 169 2.77 4.98 -26.76
CA SER A 169 3.62 4.64 -25.61
C SER A 169 2.98 3.51 -24.79
N GLY A 170 3.74 2.41 -24.64
CA GLY A 170 3.32 1.19 -23.93
C GLY A 170 2.92 1.41 -22.48
N LEU A 171 1.74 0.97 -22.12
CA LEU A 171 1.23 0.98 -20.74
C LEU A 171 0.54 -0.34 -20.42
N VAL A 172 1.05 -0.99 -19.38
CA VAL A 172 0.41 -2.07 -18.63
C VAL A 172 -0.94 -1.56 -18.11
N PRO A 173 -2.05 -2.35 -18.14
CA PRO A 173 -3.36 -1.89 -17.69
C PRO A 173 -3.32 -1.51 -16.21
N ALA A 174 -3.58 -0.24 -15.94
CA ALA A 174 -3.68 0.29 -14.60
C ALA A 174 -5.00 -0.14 -13.93
N PRO A 175 -5.03 -0.37 -12.60
CA PRO A 175 -6.25 -0.62 -11.85
C PRO A 175 -7.29 0.50 -12.08
N GLU A 176 -8.60 0.18 -11.95
CA GLU A 176 -9.67 1.16 -12.12
C GLU A 176 -9.37 2.43 -11.32
N ARG A 177 -9.12 3.52 -12.05
CA ARG A 177 -8.83 4.82 -11.44
C ARG A 177 -10.11 5.41 -10.90
N LYS A 178 -10.13 5.78 -9.64
CA LYS A 178 -11.23 6.58 -9.10
C LYS A 178 -11.35 7.88 -9.87
N THR A 179 -12.57 8.21 -10.29
CA THR A 179 -12.86 9.44 -11.03
C THR A 179 -12.63 10.69 -10.17
N CYS A 180 -12.40 11.84 -10.79
CA CYS A 180 -12.28 13.12 -10.09
C CYS A 180 -13.45 13.38 -9.12
N LYS A 181 -14.68 12.97 -9.49
CA LYS A 181 -15.87 13.12 -8.65
C LYS A 181 -15.81 12.24 -7.41
N GLU A 182 -15.39 10.99 -7.54
CA GLU A 182 -15.22 10.05 -6.42
C GLU A 182 -14.09 10.47 -5.48
N LEU A 183 -12.95 10.92 -6.02
CA LEU A 183 -11.85 11.45 -5.22
C LEU A 183 -12.27 12.69 -4.41
N LYS A 184 -13.04 13.61 -5.02
CA LYS A 184 -13.58 14.78 -4.32
C LYS A 184 -14.62 14.43 -3.27
N GLY A 185 -15.36 13.33 -3.46
CA GLY A 185 -16.34 12.80 -2.51
C GLY A 185 -15.69 12.18 -1.27
N ASP A 186 -14.43 11.73 -1.38
CA ASP A 186 -13.68 11.21 -0.25
C ASP A 186 -13.14 12.35 0.63
N THR A 187 -13.93 12.70 1.63
CA THR A 187 -13.61 13.83 2.53
C THR A 187 -12.30 13.59 3.31
N LYS A 188 -11.99 12.34 3.69
CA LYS A 188 -10.76 12.01 4.41
C LYS A 188 -9.55 12.24 3.51
N LEU A 189 -9.59 11.71 2.29
CA LEU A 189 -8.56 11.93 1.28
C LEU A 189 -8.36 13.42 1.01
N MET A 190 -9.44 14.14 0.74
CA MET A 190 -9.36 15.57 0.39
C MET A 190 -8.79 16.43 1.52
N ASN A 191 -9.14 16.14 2.77
CA ASN A 191 -8.58 16.82 3.93
C ASN A 191 -7.09 16.51 4.09
N LEU A 192 -6.69 15.24 3.95
CA LEU A 192 -5.29 14.82 4.00
C LEU A 192 -4.45 15.57 2.96
N LEU A 193 -4.89 15.57 1.69
CA LEU A 193 -4.17 16.21 0.58
C LEU A 193 -4.09 17.73 0.76
N ARG A 194 -5.20 18.39 1.14
CA ARG A 194 -5.24 19.86 1.38
C ARG A 194 -4.32 20.26 2.52
N ASN A 195 -4.39 19.56 3.65
CA ASN A 195 -3.58 19.86 4.82
C ASN A 195 -2.08 19.65 4.53
N ALA A 196 -1.73 18.60 3.79
CA ALA A 196 -0.35 18.34 3.41
C ALA A 196 0.21 19.42 2.47
N VAL A 197 -0.59 19.89 1.49
CA VAL A 197 -0.21 20.98 0.59
C VAL A 197 -0.09 22.30 1.36
N ALA A 198 -1.07 22.65 2.19
CA ALA A 198 -1.04 23.88 2.98
C ALA A 198 0.16 23.95 3.95
N TYR A 199 0.53 22.82 4.54
CA TYR A 199 1.69 22.75 5.43
C TYR A 199 3.03 22.92 4.69
N ALA A 200 3.12 22.41 3.46
CA ALA A 200 4.33 22.45 2.63
C ALA A 200 4.40 23.69 1.72
N GLU A 201 3.40 24.56 1.78
CA GLU A 201 3.32 25.81 0.98
C GLU A 201 4.43 26.77 1.39
N SER A 202 5.23 27.22 0.41
CA SER A 202 6.26 28.25 0.59
C SER A 202 5.65 29.64 0.41
N GLU A 203 6.45 30.70 0.66
CA GLU A 203 6.01 32.11 0.55
C GLU A 203 5.46 32.46 -0.83
N ASP A 204 5.86 31.75 -1.88
CA ASP A 204 5.37 31.93 -3.25
C ASP A 204 4.02 31.23 -3.52
N GLY A 205 3.43 30.56 -2.51
CA GLY A 205 2.17 29.88 -2.59
C GLY A 205 2.23 28.49 -3.29
N TRP A 206 3.43 27.93 -3.45
CA TRP A 206 3.64 26.60 -4.04
C TRP A 206 4.29 25.64 -3.03
N ALA A 207 3.88 24.39 -3.07
CA ALA A 207 4.44 23.32 -2.27
C ALA A 207 5.23 22.34 -3.14
N SER A 208 6.42 21.92 -2.68
CA SER A 208 7.16 20.83 -3.31
C SER A 208 6.40 19.51 -3.15
N LEU A 209 6.18 18.78 -4.24
CA LEU A 209 5.48 17.49 -4.17
C LEU A 209 6.23 16.46 -3.33
N ALA A 210 7.56 16.54 -3.25
CA ALA A 210 8.35 15.68 -2.38
C ALA A 210 8.04 15.94 -0.90
N THR A 211 7.98 17.21 -0.49
CA THR A 211 7.62 17.61 0.89
C THR A 211 6.19 17.21 1.23
N VAL A 212 5.25 17.41 0.28
CA VAL A 212 3.86 16.97 0.42
C VAL A 212 3.78 15.46 0.60
N GLY A 213 4.50 14.69 -0.21
CA GLY A 213 4.55 13.22 -0.12
C GLY A 213 5.10 12.73 1.23
N SER A 214 6.21 13.30 1.69
CA SER A 214 6.78 12.98 3.01
C SER A 214 5.80 13.31 4.14
N ARG A 215 5.11 14.44 4.04
CA ARG A 215 4.10 14.85 5.04
C ARG A 215 2.92 13.89 5.09
N ILE A 216 2.40 13.49 3.93
CA ILE A 216 1.30 12.51 3.84
C ILE A 216 1.74 11.19 4.46
N GLY A 217 2.92 10.67 4.10
CA GLY A 217 3.44 9.40 4.63
C GLY A 217 3.68 9.40 6.15
N ASN A 218 4.02 10.56 6.72
CA ASN A 218 4.20 10.71 8.17
C ASN A 218 2.88 10.88 8.94
N GLN A 219 1.83 11.32 8.27
CA GLN A 219 0.55 11.64 8.91
C GLN A 219 -0.46 10.49 8.84
N ALA A 220 -0.42 9.70 7.77
CA ALA A 220 -1.39 8.63 7.53
C ALA A 220 -0.75 7.48 6.74
N SER A 221 -1.29 6.28 6.92
CA SER A 221 -1.00 5.14 6.02
C SER A 221 -1.69 5.40 4.67
N PHE A 222 -0.94 5.98 3.73
CA PHE A 222 -1.45 6.42 2.44
C PHE A 222 -0.64 5.85 1.28
N ASP A 223 -1.35 5.39 0.25
CA ASP A 223 -0.78 5.03 -1.04
C ASP A 223 -1.70 5.45 -2.18
N ALA A 224 -1.16 6.17 -3.19
CA ALA A 224 -1.91 6.61 -4.37
C ALA A 224 -2.46 5.43 -5.18
N ARG A 225 -1.79 4.27 -5.14
CA ARG A 225 -2.22 3.03 -5.82
C ARG A 225 -3.52 2.47 -5.28
N ASN A 226 -3.86 2.70 -4.00
CA ASN A 226 -5.15 2.34 -3.43
C ASN A 226 -6.34 3.10 -4.06
N TYR A 227 -6.03 4.17 -4.81
CA TYR A 227 -6.99 4.98 -5.58
C TYR A 227 -6.88 4.75 -7.09
N GLY A 228 -6.04 3.78 -7.52
CA GLY A 228 -5.82 3.45 -8.93
C GLY A 228 -4.78 4.32 -9.63
N TYR A 229 -3.97 5.09 -8.91
CA TYR A 229 -2.94 5.95 -9.47
C TYR A 229 -1.53 5.44 -9.15
N PRO A 230 -0.65 5.23 -10.15
CA PRO A 230 0.68 4.65 -9.90
C PRO A 230 1.59 5.56 -9.07
N ARG A 231 1.38 6.88 -9.12
CA ARG A 231 2.19 7.86 -8.39
C ARG A 231 1.32 8.95 -7.79
N LEU A 232 1.81 9.56 -6.71
CA LEU A 232 1.14 10.69 -6.05
C LEU A 232 0.90 11.87 -7.01
N VAL A 233 1.83 12.13 -7.94
CA VAL A 233 1.70 13.17 -8.96
C VAL A 233 0.49 12.93 -9.86
N ASP A 234 0.24 11.68 -10.23
CA ASP A 234 -0.85 11.30 -11.13
C ASP A 234 -2.22 11.44 -10.42
N LEU A 235 -2.26 11.11 -9.12
CA LEU A 235 -3.44 11.32 -8.27
C LEU A 235 -3.79 12.82 -8.16
N PHE A 236 -2.80 13.67 -7.90
CA PHE A 236 -3.03 15.11 -7.83
C PHE A 236 -3.47 15.70 -9.18
N ALA A 237 -2.90 15.21 -10.29
CA ALA A 237 -3.30 15.64 -11.63
C ALA A 237 -4.76 15.29 -11.97
N ALA A 238 -5.28 14.19 -11.40
CA ALA A 238 -6.66 13.77 -11.59
C ALA A 238 -7.68 14.60 -10.77
N ILE A 239 -7.22 15.39 -9.79
CA ILE A 239 -8.06 16.23 -8.95
C ILE A 239 -7.97 17.67 -9.44
N ASP A 240 -9.02 18.19 -10.10
CA ASP A 240 -9.05 19.53 -10.70
C ASP A 240 -8.98 20.70 -9.70
N LEU A 241 -8.96 20.42 -8.39
CA LEU A 241 -8.81 21.40 -7.31
C LEU A 241 -7.35 21.81 -7.06
N PHE A 242 -6.39 21.14 -7.68
CA PHE A 242 -4.98 21.45 -7.54
C PHE A 242 -4.41 21.96 -8.87
N GLU A 243 -3.42 22.82 -8.80
CA GLU A 243 -2.59 23.25 -9.92
C GLU A 243 -1.20 22.70 -9.76
N MET A 244 -0.59 22.32 -10.85
CA MET A 244 0.77 21.78 -10.86
C MET A 244 1.65 22.55 -11.86
N LYS A 245 2.90 22.78 -11.48
CA LYS A 245 3.97 23.27 -12.35
C LYS A 245 5.25 22.48 -12.13
N ARG A 246 6.18 22.55 -13.06
CA ARG A 246 7.54 22.00 -12.89
C ARG A 246 8.54 23.14 -12.83
N VAL A 247 9.38 23.12 -11.81
CA VAL A 247 10.50 24.06 -11.65
C VAL A 247 11.77 23.23 -11.49
N ASN A 248 12.75 23.42 -12.36
CA ASN A 248 13.99 22.63 -12.39
C ASN A 248 13.76 21.12 -12.35
N ASN A 249 12.80 20.63 -13.14
CA ASN A 249 12.37 19.22 -13.22
C ASN A 249 11.70 18.67 -11.94
N HIS A 250 11.45 19.49 -10.90
CA HIS A 250 10.75 19.11 -9.69
C HIS A 250 9.28 19.57 -9.75
N PRO A 251 8.32 18.66 -9.53
CA PRO A 251 6.91 19.02 -9.52
C PRO A 251 6.57 19.82 -8.25
N GLN A 252 5.89 20.93 -8.47
CA GLN A 252 5.29 21.76 -7.42
C GLN A 252 3.78 21.79 -7.58
N ILE A 253 3.08 21.94 -6.46
CA ILE A 253 1.63 21.88 -6.40
C ILE A 253 1.09 23.00 -5.52
N ARG A 254 -0.11 23.51 -5.86
CA ARG A 254 -0.88 24.39 -4.97
C ARG A 254 -2.36 24.08 -5.06
N TYR A 255 -3.10 24.44 -4.03
CA TYR A 255 -4.55 24.41 -4.03
C TYR A 255 -5.11 25.60 -4.79
N LYS A 256 -6.04 25.41 -5.74
CA LYS A 256 -6.71 26.50 -6.47
C LYS A 256 -7.55 27.32 -5.50
N ARG A 257 -7.12 28.54 -5.19
CA ARG A 257 -7.97 29.50 -4.48
C ARG A 257 -9.11 29.87 -5.41
N ARG A 258 -10.37 29.76 -4.94
CA ARG A 258 -11.49 30.38 -5.66
C ARG A 258 -11.17 31.86 -5.82
N SER A 259 -11.05 32.33 -7.06
CA SER A 259 -11.05 33.77 -7.33
C SER A 259 -12.30 34.35 -6.69
N ALA A 260 -12.14 35.23 -5.71
CA ALA A 260 -13.24 36.04 -5.23
C ALA A 260 -13.73 36.83 -6.45
N THR A 261 -14.92 36.48 -6.91
CA THR A 261 -15.64 37.29 -7.91
C THR A 261 -15.81 38.66 -7.28
N SER A 262 -15.09 39.66 -7.79
CA SER A 262 -15.32 41.06 -7.44
C SER A 262 -16.74 41.37 -7.84
N VAL A 263 -17.61 41.53 -6.85
CA VAL A 263 -18.87 42.21 -7.03
C VAL A 263 -18.52 43.69 -7.11
N ALA A 264 -18.61 44.23 -8.32
CA ALA A 264 -18.62 45.65 -8.56
C ALA A 264 -20.05 46.16 -8.33
#